data_fa7e2dfa90c34cfffbc2a66d2945a1aa
#
_entry.id   fa7e2dfa90c34cfffbc2a66d2945a1aa
#
_cell.length_a   1.000
_cell.length_b   1.000
_cell.length_c   1.000
_cell.angle_alpha   90.00
_cell.angle_beta   90.00
_cell.angle_gamma   90.00
#
_symmetry.space_group_name_H-M   'P 1'
#
loop_
_entity.id
_entity.type
_entity.pdbx_description
1 polymer ?
#
loop_
_entity_poly.entity_id
_entity_poly.type
_entity_poly.pdbx_seq_one_letter_code
_entity_poly.pdbx_strand_id
1 'polypeptide(L)'
;MLLSWARKFLNRQDAPAPVVPPGMRIYAVGDIHGRLDLLNGLLNQIEVDSQSGPENVLTVFLGDYVDRGPDSSGVLERLATGPQPTPFCTLRGNHEEMVLNFFEDPDLLNAWRKYGGLEFLHSYGVDVSDIMRGQGYEKARDALKEKMPARHREFLEQTRHFVTYGDYFFCHAGIRPGVPCESQSPSDLLWIREDFLRFEGKSDKIVVHGHTPVAQPEIRQNRINVDTGAFATSVLTALVLENAERRFLSAGASV
;
A
#
# COMPACT_ATOMS: atom_id res chain seq x y z
N MET A 1 12.54 -0.37 53.82
CA MET A 1 12.19 0.44 52.63
C MET A 1 12.87 0.01 51.32
N LEU A 2 13.65 -1.08 51.27
CA LEU A 2 14.37 -1.57 50.09
C LEU A 2 13.66 -2.72 49.30
N LEU A 3 12.59 -3.30 49.87
CA LEU A 3 11.86 -4.44 49.30
C LEU A 3 10.66 -4.07 48.42
N SER A 4 10.21 -2.80 48.42
CA SER A 4 9.08 -2.36 47.60
C SER A 4 9.48 -1.96 46.18
N TRP A 5 10.76 -1.68 45.93
CA TRP A 5 11.27 -1.27 44.62
C TRP A 5 11.48 -2.46 43.67
N ALA A 6 11.88 -3.59 44.20
CA ALA A 6 12.12 -4.80 43.41
C ALA A 6 10.80 -5.44 42.87
N ARG A 7 9.65 -5.23 43.50
CA ARG A 7 8.36 -5.78 43.02
C ARG A 7 7.78 -5.06 41.78
N LYS A 8 8.21 -3.82 41.48
CA LYS A 8 7.75 -3.06 40.32
C LYS A 8 8.42 -3.49 39.01
N PHE A 9 9.55 -4.21 39.05
CA PHE A 9 10.27 -4.68 37.88
C PHE A 9 9.93 -6.11 37.46
N LEU A 10 9.24 -6.89 38.30
CA LEU A 10 8.96 -8.31 38.06
C LEU A 10 7.57 -8.59 37.46
N ASN A 11 6.76 -7.60 37.15
CA ASN A 11 5.41 -7.78 36.58
C ASN A 11 5.18 -7.02 35.27
N ARG A 12 6.19 -6.90 34.41
CA ARG A 12 5.93 -6.80 32.97
C ARG A 12 5.71 -8.21 32.44
N GLN A 13 4.50 -8.73 32.60
CA GLN A 13 4.01 -9.72 31.65
C GLN A 13 4.07 -9.01 30.29
N ASP A 14 5.03 -9.40 29.45
CA ASP A 14 5.09 -8.95 28.06
C ASP A 14 3.72 -9.27 27.47
N ALA A 15 3.03 -8.25 26.94
CA ALA A 15 1.77 -8.47 26.26
C ALA A 15 2.02 -9.52 25.16
N PRO A 16 1.10 -10.47 24.94
CA PRO A 16 1.28 -11.48 23.91
C PRO A 16 1.62 -10.81 22.58
N ALA A 17 2.51 -11.44 21.81
CA ALA A 17 2.89 -10.93 20.50
C ALA A 17 1.65 -10.82 19.60
N PRO A 18 1.51 -9.74 18.82
CA PRO A 18 0.38 -9.58 17.91
C PRO A 18 0.32 -10.71 16.89
N VAL A 19 -0.90 -11.22 16.64
CA VAL A 19 -1.15 -12.38 15.78
C VAL A 19 -2.19 -12.08 14.69
N VAL A 20 -2.04 -12.73 13.54
CA VAL A 20 -3.12 -12.88 12.56
C VAL A 20 -4.08 -13.99 13.01
N PRO A 21 -5.27 -14.12 12.41
CA PRO A 21 -6.18 -15.23 12.75
C PRO A 21 -5.47 -16.59 12.63
N PRO A 22 -5.75 -17.53 13.53
CA PRO A 22 -5.12 -18.85 13.49
C PRO A 22 -5.31 -19.58 12.14
N GLY A 23 -4.26 -20.19 11.64
CA GLY A 23 -4.30 -20.92 10.37
C GLY A 23 -4.36 -20.02 9.13
N MET A 24 -3.98 -18.75 9.27
CA MET A 24 -3.95 -17.77 8.18
C MET A 24 -2.53 -17.23 7.95
N ARG A 25 -2.16 -17.08 6.66
CA ARG A 25 -0.98 -16.32 6.22
C ARG A 25 -1.43 -15.11 5.41
N ILE A 26 -0.88 -13.92 5.71
CA ILE A 26 -1.17 -12.68 5.00
C ILE A 26 0.11 -12.13 4.39
N TYR A 27 0.04 -11.78 3.12
CA TYR A 27 1.07 -11.01 2.40
C TYR A 27 0.59 -9.57 2.26
N ALA A 28 1.28 -8.59 2.85
CA ALA A 28 0.97 -7.18 2.66
C ALA A 28 1.99 -6.54 1.72
N VAL A 29 1.56 -6.19 0.51
CA VAL A 29 2.41 -5.63 -0.56
C VAL A 29 2.41 -4.12 -0.47
N GLY A 30 3.61 -3.51 -0.45
CA GLY A 30 3.81 -2.07 -0.46
C GLY A 30 3.54 -1.41 -1.81
N ASP A 31 3.90 -0.13 -1.91
CA ASP A 31 3.62 0.75 -3.04
C ASP A 31 4.31 0.25 -4.32
N ILE A 32 3.52 0.06 -5.39
CA ILE A 32 3.96 -0.55 -6.65
C ILE A 32 4.42 0.52 -7.66
N HIS A 33 3.67 1.60 -7.75
CA HIS A 33 3.98 2.73 -8.63
C HIS A 33 4.42 2.32 -10.05
N GLY A 34 3.52 1.67 -10.80
CA GLY A 34 3.76 1.35 -12.22
C GLY A 34 4.91 0.38 -12.48
N ARG A 35 5.44 -0.32 -11.46
CA ARG A 35 6.51 -1.31 -11.58
C ARG A 35 5.94 -2.72 -11.77
N LEU A 36 5.35 -2.95 -12.96
CA LEU A 36 4.79 -4.25 -13.35
C LEU A 36 5.85 -5.38 -13.29
N ASP A 37 7.09 -5.06 -13.64
CA ASP A 37 8.22 -5.99 -13.57
C ASP A 37 8.43 -6.52 -12.15
N LEU A 38 8.45 -5.63 -11.16
CA LEU A 38 8.63 -5.99 -9.75
C LEU A 38 7.39 -6.69 -9.19
N LEU A 39 6.19 -6.22 -9.57
CA LEU A 39 4.94 -6.86 -9.16
C LEU A 39 4.91 -8.33 -9.59
N ASN A 40 5.21 -8.63 -10.86
CA ASN A 40 5.24 -10.00 -11.36
C ASN A 40 6.29 -10.86 -10.64
N GLY A 41 7.48 -10.31 -10.38
CA GLY A 41 8.53 -10.99 -9.62
C GLY A 41 8.09 -11.32 -8.18
N LEU A 42 7.43 -10.38 -7.50
CA LEU A 42 6.95 -10.58 -6.14
C LEU A 42 5.78 -11.57 -6.08
N LEU A 43 4.84 -11.51 -7.03
CA LEU A 43 3.74 -12.46 -7.10
C LEU A 43 4.22 -13.90 -7.33
N ASN A 44 5.26 -14.10 -8.14
CA ASN A 44 5.89 -15.43 -8.32
C ASN A 44 6.50 -15.95 -6.99
N GLN A 45 7.14 -15.06 -6.20
CA GLN A 45 7.64 -15.45 -4.88
C GLN A 45 6.52 -15.81 -3.91
N ILE A 46 5.42 -15.03 -3.90
CA ILE A 46 4.22 -15.31 -3.09
C ILE A 46 3.62 -16.65 -3.50
N GLU A 47 3.53 -16.96 -4.80
CA GLU A 47 3.04 -18.24 -5.29
C GLU A 47 3.84 -19.42 -4.73
N VAL A 48 5.16 -19.36 -4.84
CA VAL A 48 6.05 -20.42 -4.31
C VAL A 48 5.92 -20.53 -2.78
N ASP A 49 5.93 -19.40 -2.08
CA ASP A 49 5.86 -19.36 -0.62
C ASP A 49 4.52 -19.86 -0.08
N SER A 50 3.43 -19.57 -0.76
CA SER A 50 2.07 -19.99 -0.35
C SER A 50 1.86 -21.50 -0.41
N GLN A 51 2.61 -22.21 -1.25
CA GLN A 51 2.53 -23.68 -1.37
C GLN A 51 2.95 -24.42 -0.08
N SER A 52 3.75 -23.81 0.76
CA SER A 52 4.24 -24.38 2.04
C SER A 52 3.52 -23.85 3.28
N GLY A 53 2.43 -23.11 3.10
CA GLY A 53 1.73 -22.41 4.17
C GLY A 53 0.43 -23.10 4.64
N PRO A 54 -0.33 -22.42 5.49
CA PRO A 54 -1.69 -22.83 5.85
C PRO A 54 -2.62 -22.74 4.64
N GLU A 55 -3.78 -23.40 4.72
CA GLU A 55 -4.79 -23.36 3.64
C GLU A 55 -5.37 -21.97 3.40
N ASN A 56 -5.49 -21.15 4.48
CA ASN A 56 -6.03 -19.81 4.38
C ASN A 56 -4.89 -18.81 4.11
N VAL A 57 -4.76 -18.38 2.87
CA VAL A 57 -3.79 -17.36 2.46
C VAL A 57 -4.53 -16.15 1.88
N LEU A 58 -3.97 -14.95 2.07
CA LEU A 58 -4.52 -13.70 1.55
C LEU A 58 -3.39 -12.75 1.18
N THR A 59 -3.51 -12.10 0.02
CA THR A 59 -2.66 -10.95 -0.32
C THR A 59 -3.44 -9.64 -0.12
N VAL A 60 -2.87 -8.70 0.63
CA VAL A 60 -3.37 -7.34 0.82
C VAL A 60 -2.43 -6.39 0.08
N PHE A 61 -2.91 -5.73 -0.94
CA PHE A 61 -2.18 -4.65 -1.62
C PHE A 61 -2.51 -3.32 -0.94
N LEU A 62 -1.49 -2.58 -0.49
CA LEU A 62 -1.66 -1.40 0.38
C LEU A 62 -1.97 -0.09 -0.36
N GLY A 63 -2.13 -0.12 -1.69
CA GLY A 63 -2.39 1.06 -2.52
C GLY A 63 -1.15 1.52 -3.30
N ASP A 64 -1.30 2.69 -3.95
CA ASP A 64 -0.30 3.32 -4.80
C ASP A 64 0.22 2.37 -5.90
N TYR A 65 -0.72 1.86 -6.70
CA TYR A 65 -0.46 0.99 -7.84
C TYR A 65 0.11 1.76 -9.03
N VAL A 66 -0.31 3.02 -9.16
CA VAL A 66 -0.13 3.88 -10.32
C VAL A 66 0.89 4.98 -10.09
N ASP A 67 1.19 5.74 -11.15
CA ASP A 67 2.10 6.89 -11.18
C ASP A 67 3.59 6.53 -11.05
N ARG A 68 4.45 7.49 -11.38
CA ARG A 68 5.93 7.47 -11.22
C ARG A 68 6.65 6.43 -12.08
N GLY A 69 6.24 5.19 -12.03
CA GLY A 69 6.84 4.11 -12.81
C GLY A 69 6.31 4.03 -14.24
N PRO A 70 6.94 3.20 -15.08
CA PRO A 70 6.73 3.24 -16.54
C PRO A 70 5.43 2.59 -16.99
N ASP A 71 4.80 1.71 -16.20
CA ASP A 71 3.70 0.85 -16.67
C ASP A 71 2.54 0.74 -15.68
N SER A 72 1.90 1.88 -15.39
CA SER A 72 0.70 1.91 -14.54
C SER A 72 -0.47 1.15 -15.19
N SER A 73 -0.62 1.23 -16.52
CA SER A 73 -1.68 0.51 -17.24
C SER A 73 -1.51 -1.00 -17.14
N GLY A 74 -0.27 -1.49 -17.25
CA GLY A 74 0.04 -2.91 -17.08
C GLY A 74 -0.15 -3.40 -15.65
N VAL A 75 0.16 -2.59 -14.65
CA VAL A 75 -0.12 -2.91 -13.23
C VAL A 75 -1.61 -3.06 -13.01
N LEU A 76 -2.44 -2.10 -13.47
CA LEU A 76 -3.89 -2.18 -13.33
C LEU A 76 -4.46 -3.37 -14.10
N GLU A 77 -4.01 -3.64 -15.32
CA GLU A 77 -4.42 -4.83 -16.08
C GLU A 77 -4.10 -6.12 -15.31
N ARG A 78 -2.88 -6.21 -14.76
CA ARG A 78 -2.43 -7.39 -14.01
C ARG A 78 -3.26 -7.64 -12.73
N LEU A 79 -3.62 -6.57 -12.01
CA LEU A 79 -4.42 -6.67 -10.79
C LEU A 79 -5.91 -6.88 -11.09
N ALA A 80 -6.46 -6.25 -12.15
CA ALA A 80 -7.88 -6.35 -12.48
C ALA A 80 -8.26 -7.68 -13.14
N THR A 81 -7.37 -8.29 -13.93
CA THR A 81 -7.71 -9.45 -14.76
C THR A 81 -6.74 -10.61 -14.68
N GLY A 82 -5.49 -10.34 -14.27
CA GLY A 82 -4.44 -11.36 -14.23
C GLY A 82 -4.67 -12.43 -13.16
N PRO A 83 -4.14 -13.64 -13.36
CA PRO A 83 -4.24 -14.70 -12.36
C PRO A 83 -3.50 -14.26 -11.08
N GLN A 84 -4.15 -14.41 -9.94
CA GLN A 84 -3.55 -14.13 -8.64
C GLN A 84 -3.13 -15.41 -7.95
N PRO A 85 -1.95 -15.47 -7.30
CA PRO A 85 -1.47 -16.67 -6.62
C PRO A 85 -2.30 -17.04 -5.38
N THR A 86 -2.99 -16.05 -4.81
CA THR A 86 -3.83 -16.19 -3.61
C THR A 86 -5.10 -15.36 -3.77
N PRO A 87 -6.16 -15.61 -2.98
CA PRO A 87 -7.19 -14.60 -2.75
C PRO A 87 -6.55 -13.27 -2.35
N PHE A 88 -7.15 -12.15 -2.77
CA PHE A 88 -6.57 -10.85 -2.50
C PHE A 88 -7.61 -9.78 -2.18
N CYS A 89 -7.17 -8.71 -1.55
CA CYS A 89 -7.91 -7.45 -1.46
C CYS A 89 -6.99 -6.27 -1.77
N THR A 90 -7.59 -5.19 -2.24
CA THR A 90 -6.88 -3.98 -2.68
C THR A 90 -7.31 -2.80 -1.83
N LEU A 91 -6.33 -2.10 -1.28
CA LEU A 91 -6.57 -0.84 -0.60
C LEU A 91 -6.35 0.32 -1.57
N ARG A 92 -6.97 1.44 -1.29
CA ARG A 92 -6.80 2.68 -2.02
C ARG A 92 -5.59 3.42 -1.48
N GLY A 93 -4.67 3.81 -2.35
CA GLY A 93 -3.66 4.80 -2.08
C GLY A 93 -4.12 6.20 -2.49
N ASN A 94 -3.35 7.22 -2.11
CA ASN A 94 -3.65 8.59 -2.50
C ASN A 94 -3.48 8.83 -4.01
N HIS A 95 -2.67 8.04 -4.70
CA HIS A 95 -2.51 8.11 -6.15
C HIS A 95 -3.75 7.59 -6.88
N GLU A 96 -4.39 6.52 -6.42
CA GLU A 96 -5.68 6.07 -6.95
C GLU A 96 -6.78 7.11 -6.74
N GLU A 97 -6.79 7.76 -5.59
CA GLU A 97 -7.74 8.86 -5.30
C GLU A 97 -7.53 10.04 -6.27
N MET A 98 -6.28 10.39 -6.59
CA MET A 98 -5.98 11.43 -7.59
C MET A 98 -6.49 11.05 -8.98
N VAL A 99 -6.33 9.80 -9.42
CA VAL A 99 -6.86 9.32 -10.71
C VAL A 99 -8.37 9.45 -10.76
N LEU A 100 -9.07 8.98 -9.72
CA LEU A 100 -10.53 9.03 -9.65
C LEU A 100 -11.05 10.48 -9.65
N ASN A 101 -10.43 11.35 -8.88
CA ASN A 101 -10.80 12.76 -8.81
C ASN A 101 -10.50 13.51 -10.11
N PHE A 102 -9.47 13.14 -10.86
CA PHE A 102 -9.15 13.73 -12.17
C PHE A 102 -10.25 13.51 -13.21
N PHE A 103 -11.00 12.42 -13.14
CA PHE A 103 -12.16 12.22 -14.02
C PHE A 103 -13.25 13.25 -13.80
N GLU A 104 -13.40 13.77 -12.59
CA GLU A 104 -14.41 14.77 -12.20
C GLU A 104 -13.88 16.21 -12.37
N ASP A 105 -12.62 16.45 -11.95
CA ASP A 105 -11.97 17.76 -12.00
C ASP A 105 -10.61 17.69 -12.72
N PRO A 106 -10.57 18.04 -14.02
CA PRO A 106 -9.33 18.00 -14.80
C PRO A 106 -8.22 18.93 -14.30
N ASP A 107 -8.57 20.03 -13.60
CA ASP A 107 -7.59 21.01 -13.12
C ASP A 107 -6.69 20.44 -12.02
N LEU A 108 -7.09 19.36 -11.37
CA LEU A 108 -6.26 18.59 -10.44
C LEU A 108 -4.97 18.09 -11.09
N LEU A 109 -4.93 17.92 -12.42
CA LEU A 109 -3.73 17.51 -13.13
C LEU A 109 -2.57 18.51 -12.96
N ASN A 110 -2.86 19.78 -12.72
CA ASN A 110 -1.81 20.79 -12.48
C ASN A 110 -0.94 20.44 -11.25
N ALA A 111 -1.54 19.88 -10.23
CA ALA A 111 -0.82 19.38 -9.04
C ALA A 111 -0.31 17.95 -9.28
N TRP A 112 -1.18 17.06 -9.76
CA TRP A 112 -0.91 15.62 -9.90
C TRP A 112 0.24 15.32 -10.86
N ARG A 113 0.44 16.09 -11.93
CA ARG A 113 1.59 15.93 -12.86
C ARG A 113 2.97 15.98 -12.18
N LYS A 114 3.07 16.55 -10.96
CA LYS A 114 4.31 16.61 -10.17
C LYS A 114 4.56 15.36 -9.34
N TYR A 115 3.57 14.48 -9.26
CA TYR A 115 3.59 13.27 -8.45
C TYR A 115 3.58 11.98 -9.26
N GLY A 116 3.73 12.08 -10.61
CA GLY A 116 3.79 10.94 -11.50
C GLY A 116 2.57 10.74 -12.39
N GLY A 117 1.64 11.70 -12.41
CA GLY A 117 0.45 11.65 -13.26
C GLY A 117 0.76 11.72 -14.75
N LEU A 118 1.93 12.28 -15.14
CA LEU A 118 2.36 12.26 -16.55
C LEU A 118 2.71 10.85 -17.00
N GLU A 119 3.44 10.11 -16.18
CA GLU A 119 3.82 8.72 -16.43
C GLU A 119 2.58 7.83 -16.50
N PHE A 120 1.60 8.07 -15.62
CA PHE A 120 0.30 7.39 -15.68
C PHE A 120 -0.41 7.61 -17.00
N LEU A 121 -0.62 8.87 -17.40
CA LEU A 121 -1.27 9.23 -18.67
C LEU A 121 -0.53 8.66 -19.87
N HIS A 122 0.81 8.75 -19.86
CA HIS A 122 1.65 8.19 -20.90
C HIS A 122 1.49 6.67 -21.04
N SER A 123 1.34 5.95 -19.93
CA SER A 123 1.15 4.49 -19.93
C SER A 123 -0.15 4.04 -20.64
N TYR A 124 -1.13 4.94 -20.76
CA TYR A 124 -2.34 4.77 -21.58
C TYR A 124 -2.21 5.37 -22.98
N GLY A 125 -1.03 5.87 -23.37
CA GLY A 125 -0.80 6.49 -24.67
C GLY A 125 -1.49 7.85 -24.84
N VAL A 126 -1.78 8.56 -23.73
CA VAL A 126 -2.26 9.95 -23.76
C VAL A 126 -1.07 10.86 -24.05
N ASP A 127 -1.24 11.79 -25.00
CA ASP A 127 -0.22 12.80 -25.29
C ASP A 127 -0.13 13.83 -24.15
N VAL A 128 1.03 13.91 -23.52
CA VAL A 128 1.30 14.79 -22.38
C VAL A 128 1.98 16.11 -22.76
N SER A 129 2.19 16.39 -24.04
CA SER A 129 2.94 17.55 -24.52
C SER A 129 2.33 18.90 -24.09
N ASP A 130 1.00 19.03 -24.15
CA ASP A 130 0.29 20.24 -23.71
C ASP A 130 0.27 20.33 -22.17
N ILE A 131 0.16 19.19 -21.48
CA ILE A 131 0.13 19.11 -20.03
C ILE A 131 1.46 19.61 -19.43
N MET A 132 2.59 19.29 -20.07
CA MET A 132 3.90 19.79 -19.67
C MET A 132 3.97 21.33 -19.70
N ARG A 133 3.20 21.96 -20.60
CA ARG A 133 3.07 23.43 -20.71
C ARG A 133 2.01 24.02 -19.77
N GLY A 134 1.32 23.20 -19.00
CA GLY A 134 0.26 23.62 -18.08
C GLY A 134 -1.10 23.86 -18.78
N GLN A 135 -1.37 23.16 -19.87
CA GLN A 135 -2.58 23.30 -20.69
C GLN A 135 -3.17 21.94 -21.06
N GLY A 136 -4.38 21.92 -21.61
CA GLY A 136 -4.97 20.72 -22.22
C GLY A 136 -5.46 19.67 -21.22
N TYR A 137 -5.77 20.02 -19.97
CA TYR A 137 -6.16 19.08 -18.92
C TYR A 137 -7.48 18.37 -19.23
N GLU A 138 -8.50 19.08 -19.72
CA GLU A 138 -9.77 18.48 -20.17
C GLU A 138 -9.56 17.49 -21.33
N LYS A 139 -8.74 17.89 -22.33
CA LYS A 139 -8.39 17.03 -23.46
C LYS A 139 -7.69 15.75 -23.00
N ALA A 140 -6.80 15.85 -22.02
CA ALA A 140 -6.10 14.69 -21.44
C ALA A 140 -7.06 13.76 -20.71
N ARG A 141 -8.01 14.32 -19.91
CA ARG A 141 -9.06 13.54 -19.27
C ARG A 141 -9.91 12.78 -20.28
N ASP A 142 -10.35 13.47 -21.35
CA ASP A 142 -11.23 12.87 -22.35
C ASP A 142 -10.49 11.78 -23.15
N ALA A 143 -9.21 12.01 -23.48
CA ALA A 143 -8.35 10.99 -24.07
C ALA A 143 -8.13 9.78 -23.14
N LEU A 144 -7.96 10.01 -21.84
CA LEU A 144 -7.86 8.93 -20.86
C LEU A 144 -9.17 8.13 -20.76
N LYS A 145 -10.34 8.80 -20.77
CA LYS A 145 -11.66 8.14 -20.78
C LYS A 145 -11.84 7.21 -21.99
N GLU A 146 -11.30 7.59 -23.15
CA GLU A 146 -11.35 6.78 -24.35
C GLU A 146 -10.40 5.58 -24.32
N LYS A 147 -9.20 5.78 -23.76
CA LYS A 147 -8.11 4.79 -23.83
C LYS A 147 -8.06 3.82 -22.65
N MET A 148 -8.56 4.24 -21.49
CA MET A 148 -8.55 3.41 -20.28
C MET A 148 -9.69 2.39 -20.32
N PRO A 149 -9.38 1.07 -20.25
CA PRO A 149 -10.42 0.04 -20.16
C PRO A 149 -11.35 0.24 -18.94
N ALA A 150 -12.65 0.03 -19.13
CA ALA A 150 -13.63 0.19 -18.05
C ALA A 150 -13.28 -0.62 -16.80
N ARG A 151 -12.76 -1.85 -16.97
CA ARG A 151 -12.29 -2.73 -15.89
C ARG A 151 -11.21 -2.11 -15.00
N HIS A 152 -10.35 -1.22 -15.53
CA HIS A 152 -9.33 -0.52 -14.73
C HIS A 152 -9.98 0.53 -13.84
N ARG A 153 -10.94 1.28 -14.36
CA ARG A 153 -11.71 2.24 -13.57
C ARG A 153 -12.53 1.54 -12.48
N GLU A 154 -13.24 0.49 -12.85
CA GLU A 154 -14.01 -0.35 -11.90
C GLU A 154 -13.11 -0.92 -10.79
N PHE A 155 -11.91 -1.39 -11.13
CA PHE A 155 -10.92 -1.85 -10.15
C PHE A 155 -10.57 -0.74 -9.16
N LEU A 156 -10.24 0.47 -9.64
CA LEU A 156 -9.92 1.62 -8.77
C LEU A 156 -11.10 2.01 -7.87
N GLU A 157 -12.32 2.02 -8.40
CA GLU A 157 -13.54 2.36 -7.66
C GLU A 157 -13.83 1.36 -6.52
N GLN A 158 -13.48 0.08 -6.69
CA GLN A 158 -13.71 -1.00 -5.73
C GLN A 158 -12.65 -1.09 -4.62
N THR A 159 -11.56 -0.34 -4.70
CA THR A 159 -10.51 -0.31 -3.67
C THR A 159 -11.06 0.17 -2.32
N ARG A 160 -10.59 -0.45 -1.22
CA ARG A 160 -11.03 -0.15 0.16
C ARG A 160 -10.05 0.79 0.84
N HIS A 161 -10.48 1.51 1.86
CA HIS A 161 -9.59 2.36 2.65
C HIS A 161 -8.76 1.57 3.66
N PHE A 162 -9.31 0.50 4.21
CA PHE A 162 -8.63 -0.37 5.17
C PHE A 162 -9.25 -1.76 5.25
N VAL A 163 -8.51 -2.69 5.85
CA VAL A 163 -9.01 -4.00 6.33
C VAL A 163 -8.33 -4.35 7.65
N THR A 164 -8.97 -5.22 8.43
CA THR A 164 -8.46 -5.69 9.74
C THR A 164 -8.42 -7.21 9.78
N TYR A 165 -7.30 -7.76 10.21
CA TYR A 165 -7.12 -9.20 10.43
C TYR A 165 -6.37 -9.45 11.74
N GLY A 166 -7.03 -10.08 12.71
CA GLY A 166 -6.45 -10.31 14.04
C GLY A 166 -6.04 -9.01 14.72
N ASP A 167 -4.78 -8.90 15.10
CA ASP A 167 -4.21 -7.72 15.77
C ASP A 167 -3.64 -6.69 14.79
N TYR A 168 -3.83 -6.88 13.48
CA TYR A 168 -3.29 -6.00 12.43
C TYR A 168 -4.39 -5.21 11.72
N PHE A 169 -4.09 -3.93 11.51
CA PHE A 169 -4.87 -2.99 10.72
C PHE A 169 -4.06 -2.59 9.49
N PHE A 170 -4.60 -2.78 8.31
CA PHE A 170 -3.94 -2.50 7.04
C PHE A 170 -4.59 -1.26 6.42
N CYS A 171 -3.78 -0.25 6.12
CA CYS A 171 -4.20 0.96 5.42
C CYS A 171 -3.03 1.48 4.57
N HIS A 172 -3.29 2.49 3.73
CA HIS A 172 -2.26 3.00 2.85
C HIS A 172 -1.21 3.85 3.60
N ALA A 173 -1.61 4.98 4.21
CA ALA A 173 -0.65 5.93 4.77
C ALA A 173 -0.43 5.79 6.28
N GLY A 174 -1.46 5.46 7.03
CA GLY A 174 -1.41 5.38 8.48
C GLY A 174 -2.72 5.80 9.14
N ILE A 175 -2.66 6.09 10.42
CA ILE A 175 -3.81 6.47 11.25
C ILE A 175 -3.53 7.76 12.00
N ARG A 176 -4.58 8.52 12.35
CA ARG A 176 -4.49 9.63 13.29
C ARG A 176 -4.39 9.08 14.72
N PRO A 177 -3.29 9.41 15.43
CA PRO A 177 -3.13 8.97 16.83
C PRO A 177 -4.28 9.42 17.72
N GLY A 178 -4.71 8.52 18.61
CA GLY A 178 -5.80 8.80 19.54
C GLY A 178 -7.21 8.60 18.98
N VAL A 179 -7.34 8.28 17.69
CA VAL A 179 -8.59 7.87 17.05
C VAL A 179 -8.57 6.36 16.85
N PRO A 180 -9.64 5.61 17.19
CA PRO A 180 -9.71 4.16 16.94
C PRO A 180 -9.47 3.83 15.47
N CYS A 181 -8.80 2.70 15.17
CA CYS A 181 -8.46 2.30 13.81
C CYS A 181 -9.67 2.28 12.85
N GLU A 182 -10.81 1.78 13.30
CA GLU A 182 -12.03 1.67 12.47
C GLU A 182 -12.81 2.98 12.33
N SER A 183 -12.39 4.04 13.04
CA SER A 183 -13.03 5.37 13.04
C SER A 183 -12.18 6.43 12.31
N GLN A 184 -11.17 6.02 11.59
CA GLN A 184 -10.27 6.92 10.86
C GLN A 184 -10.96 7.61 9.68
N SER A 185 -10.58 8.85 9.41
CA SER A 185 -11.05 9.54 8.20
C SER A 185 -10.36 8.99 6.95
N PRO A 186 -11.04 8.95 5.78
CA PRO A 186 -10.39 8.61 4.51
C PRO A 186 -9.15 9.46 4.24
N SER A 187 -9.19 10.74 4.56
CA SER A 187 -8.06 11.65 4.37
C SER A 187 -6.84 11.25 5.21
N ASP A 188 -7.03 10.84 6.47
CA ASP A 188 -5.91 10.38 7.29
C ASP A 188 -5.34 9.05 6.76
N LEU A 189 -6.22 8.11 6.40
CA LEU A 189 -5.81 6.81 5.85
C LEU A 189 -5.00 6.92 4.56
N LEU A 190 -5.21 8.00 3.76
CA LEU A 190 -4.59 8.21 2.46
C LEU A 190 -3.37 9.16 2.49
N TRP A 191 -3.29 10.08 3.47
CA TRP A 191 -2.34 11.20 3.36
C TRP A 191 -1.50 11.46 4.60
N ILE A 192 -1.82 10.89 5.77
CA ILE A 192 -1.13 11.19 7.02
C ILE A 192 0.36 10.82 6.93
N ARG A 193 1.23 11.66 7.51
CA ARG A 193 2.68 11.43 7.56
C ARG A 193 3.20 11.64 8.98
N GLU A 194 3.78 12.79 9.26
CA GLU A 194 4.55 13.10 10.48
C GLU A 194 3.78 12.84 11.78
N ASP A 195 2.49 13.19 11.84
CA ASP A 195 1.66 12.95 13.03
C ASP A 195 1.61 11.47 13.41
N PHE A 196 1.57 10.59 12.40
CA PHE A 196 1.57 9.14 12.60
C PHE A 196 2.99 8.59 12.76
N LEU A 197 3.92 9.00 11.88
CA LEU A 197 5.27 8.44 11.83
C LEU A 197 6.08 8.71 13.10
N ARG A 198 5.85 9.87 13.75
CA ARG A 198 6.49 10.24 15.03
C ARG A 198 5.78 9.73 16.26
N PHE A 199 4.59 9.14 16.10
CA PHE A 199 3.83 8.62 17.23
C PHE A 199 4.45 7.33 17.77
N GLU A 200 4.94 7.37 19.00
CA GLU A 200 5.53 6.21 19.71
C GLU A 200 4.55 5.53 20.68
N GLY A 201 3.33 6.08 20.81
CA GLY A 201 2.29 5.50 21.66
C GLY A 201 1.71 4.22 21.07
N LYS A 202 0.83 3.58 21.85
CA LYS A 202 0.10 2.39 21.40
C LYS A 202 -1.18 2.78 20.65
N SER A 203 -1.48 2.06 19.59
CA SER A 203 -2.79 1.98 18.94
C SER A 203 -3.47 0.66 19.33
N ASP A 204 -4.75 0.53 19.08
CA ASP A 204 -5.54 -0.68 19.34
C ASP A 204 -5.13 -1.86 18.45
N LYS A 205 -4.44 -1.59 17.33
CA LYS A 205 -3.90 -2.58 16.40
C LYS A 205 -2.47 -2.21 15.98
N ILE A 206 -1.73 -3.17 15.44
CA ILE A 206 -0.49 -2.89 14.71
C ILE A 206 -0.86 -2.43 13.31
N VAL A 207 -0.46 -1.21 12.94
CA VAL A 207 -0.77 -0.63 11.63
C VAL A 207 0.26 -1.07 10.60
N VAL A 208 -0.19 -1.77 9.56
CA VAL A 208 0.64 -2.12 8.38
C VAL A 208 0.34 -1.12 7.27
N HIS A 209 1.38 -0.44 6.78
CA HIS A 209 1.22 0.70 5.86
C HIS A 209 2.37 0.85 4.86
N GLY A 210 2.16 1.72 3.85
CA GLY A 210 3.13 2.17 2.85
C GLY A 210 3.29 3.70 2.84
N HIS A 211 3.12 4.33 1.68
CA HIS A 211 3.00 5.77 1.43
C HIS A 211 4.27 6.61 1.68
N THR A 212 5.04 6.29 2.67
CA THR A 212 6.26 7.03 3.02
C THR A 212 7.46 6.12 2.86
N PRO A 213 8.24 6.27 1.77
CA PRO A 213 9.33 5.35 1.47
C PRO A 213 10.40 5.29 2.55
N VAL A 214 10.86 4.07 2.82
CA VAL A 214 11.98 3.75 3.72
C VAL A 214 13.03 2.91 3.00
N ALA A 215 14.29 3.02 3.40
CA ALA A 215 15.37 2.27 2.76
C ALA A 215 15.26 0.74 2.99
N GLN A 216 14.70 0.34 4.13
CA GLN A 216 14.43 -1.05 4.52
C GLN A 216 13.08 -1.07 5.24
N PRO A 217 12.30 -2.18 5.16
CA PRO A 217 11.05 -2.30 5.90
C PRO A 217 11.25 -2.00 7.38
N GLU A 218 10.36 -1.20 7.97
CA GLU A 218 10.49 -0.72 9.33
C GLU A 218 9.45 -1.39 10.23
N ILE A 219 9.91 -2.10 11.28
CA ILE A 219 9.03 -2.65 12.33
C ILE A 219 9.16 -1.78 13.58
N ARG A 220 8.06 -1.17 13.99
CA ARG A 220 7.92 -0.44 15.25
C ARG A 220 6.95 -1.16 16.19
N GLN A 221 6.82 -0.67 17.42
CA GLN A 221 5.91 -1.26 18.40
C GLN A 221 4.43 -1.14 17.99
N ASN A 222 4.08 -0.11 17.25
CA ASN A 222 2.70 0.23 16.85
C ASN A 222 2.44 0.16 15.34
N ARG A 223 3.47 -0.01 14.50
CA ARG A 223 3.33 -0.02 13.04
C ARG A 223 4.42 -0.82 12.34
N ILE A 224 4.13 -1.20 11.08
CA ILE A 224 5.07 -1.82 10.15
C ILE A 224 4.95 -1.08 8.82
N ASN A 225 6.06 -0.47 8.36
CA ASN A 225 6.13 0.17 7.05
C ASN A 225 6.81 -0.77 6.05
N VAL A 226 6.17 -1.01 4.91
CA VAL A 226 6.65 -1.92 3.86
C VAL A 226 6.92 -1.21 2.53
N ASP A 227 6.73 0.11 2.45
CA ASP A 227 7.05 0.88 1.25
C ASP A 227 8.57 1.08 1.15
N THR A 228 9.20 0.29 0.29
CA THR A 228 10.64 0.38 -0.01
C THR A 228 10.95 1.25 -1.22
N GLY A 229 9.96 2.03 -1.69
CA GLY A 229 10.14 2.99 -2.79
C GLY A 229 10.41 2.33 -4.14
N ALA A 230 9.61 1.33 -4.52
CA ALA A 230 9.83 0.47 -5.69
C ALA A 230 10.18 1.23 -6.98
N PHE A 231 9.55 2.39 -7.23
CA PHE A 231 9.81 3.20 -8.43
C PHE A 231 11.23 3.79 -8.47
N ALA A 232 11.84 4.06 -7.31
CA ALA A 232 13.16 4.69 -7.18
C ALA A 232 14.27 3.69 -6.85
N THR A 233 13.99 2.71 -6.00
CA THR A 233 14.97 1.74 -5.51
C THR A 233 15.05 0.47 -6.35
N SER A 234 14.02 0.22 -7.16
CA SER A 234 13.82 -1.07 -7.85
C SER A 234 13.66 -2.26 -6.90
N VAL A 235 13.13 -2.02 -5.70
CA VAL A 235 12.81 -3.07 -4.72
C VAL A 235 11.36 -2.93 -4.28
N LEU A 236 10.53 -3.93 -4.57
CA LEU A 236 9.15 -4.04 -4.09
C LEU A 236 9.10 -5.09 -2.98
N THR A 237 8.51 -4.72 -1.84
CA THR A 237 8.51 -5.56 -0.63
C THR A 237 7.10 -5.97 -0.23
N ALA A 238 6.96 -7.21 0.26
CA ALA A 238 5.79 -7.71 0.97
C ALA A 238 6.17 -8.15 2.38
N LEU A 239 5.38 -7.75 3.37
CA LEU A 239 5.37 -8.33 4.71
C LEU A 239 4.60 -9.64 4.68
N VAL A 240 5.15 -10.69 5.27
CA VAL A 240 4.48 -11.97 5.50
C VAL A 240 4.18 -12.11 6.97
N LEU A 241 2.91 -12.31 7.29
CA LEU A 241 2.40 -12.53 8.65
C LEU A 241 1.81 -13.94 8.74
N GLU A 242 2.27 -14.71 9.71
CA GLU A 242 1.71 -16.01 10.05
C GLU A 242 1.81 -16.26 11.55
N ASN A 243 0.68 -16.49 12.22
CA ASN A 243 0.63 -16.54 13.67
C ASN A 243 1.24 -15.26 14.30
N ALA A 244 2.34 -15.37 15.07
CA ALA A 244 3.11 -14.25 15.60
C ALA A 244 4.37 -13.93 14.77
N GLU A 245 4.64 -14.70 13.72
CA GLU A 245 5.84 -14.54 12.89
C GLU A 245 5.67 -13.40 11.88
N ARG A 246 6.78 -12.70 11.61
CA ARG A 246 6.91 -11.60 10.66
C ARG A 246 8.17 -11.79 9.85
N ARG A 247 8.04 -11.83 8.54
CA ARG A 247 9.18 -11.88 7.61
C ARG A 247 8.87 -11.10 6.34
N PHE A 248 9.83 -10.93 5.47
CA PHE A 248 9.66 -10.16 4.24
C PHE A 248 10.02 -10.99 3.02
N LEU A 249 9.32 -10.75 1.92
CA LEU A 249 9.68 -11.11 0.56
C LEU A 249 9.98 -9.82 -0.20
N SER A 250 10.93 -9.86 -1.14
CA SER A 250 11.24 -8.69 -1.96
C SER A 250 11.58 -9.11 -3.38
N ALA A 251 11.04 -8.38 -4.36
CA ALA A 251 11.42 -8.51 -5.75
C ALA A 251 12.28 -7.32 -6.16
N GLY A 252 13.27 -7.56 -7.04
CA GLY A 252 14.22 -6.58 -7.52
C GLY A 252 15.65 -6.84 -7.07
N ALA A 253 16.54 -5.86 -7.25
CA ALA A 253 17.94 -6.01 -6.87
C ALA A 253 18.06 -6.16 -5.34
N SER A 254 18.65 -7.28 -4.90
CA SER A 254 19.17 -7.39 -3.53
C SER A 254 20.26 -6.34 -3.36
N VAL A 255 20.08 -5.42 -2.45
CA VAL A 255 21.11 -4.48 -2.02
C VAL A 255 22.07 -5.21 -1.09
#